data_160a379c589b76e0a564b87328086474
#
_entry.id   160a379c589b76e0a564b87328086474
#
_cell.length_a   1.000
_cell.length_b   1.000
_cell.length_c   1.000
_cell.angle_alpha   90.00
_cell.angle_beta   90.00
_cell.angle_gamma   90.00
#
_symmetry.space_group_name_H-M   'P 1'
#
loop_
_entity.id
_entity.type
_entity.pdbx_description
1 polymer ?
#
loop_
_entity_poly.entity_id
_entity_poly.type
_entity_poly.pdbx_seq_one_letter_code
_entity_poly.pdbx_strand_id
1 'polypeptide(L)'
;MDNSMSVAVLGTGIMGAAMARNLLRAGHKVSVWNRDPAKTEPLAAEGALRAASPAEAVEAADVVLTMLYDAAAVAQVMRQAAPGIRAGTAWIQSTTVGVQDVPALAALAADLGLDLVEAPVSGTRAPAEAGQLLVLAAGPEAIRPRVAPVLDAIGARTLWTGEDPAKGSAARLKLVVNSWVIAASNAAGEVVALAQALGVDPGQFLNVLDGGPLDLPYLRTKMGLILDDGLEPASFAVDTARKDAHLIVDAAAAEGLKLDGAEAAAARLDRVADQGRAKQDMAAAYHASR
;
A
#
# COMPACT_ATOMS: atom_id res chain seq x y z
N MET A 1 -20.66 14.88 -18.91
CA MET A 1 -19.92 13.97 -19.82
C MET A 1 -19.70 12.70 -19.05
N ASP A 2 -19.94 11.55 -19.67
CA ASP A 2 -19.71 10.25 -19.04
C ASP A 2 -18.18 10.06 -18.87
N ASN A 3 -17.70 10.16 -17.64
CA ASN A 3 -16.28 10.05 -17.30
C ASN A 3 -15.90 8.57 -16.97
N SER A 4 -16.76 7.62 -17.37
CA SER A 4 -16.54 6.19 -17.16
C SER A 4 -15.35 5.69 -17.98
N MET A 5 -14.42 5.03 -17.30
CA MET A 5 -13.22 4.44 -17.90
C MET A 5 -13.23 2.93 -17.70
N SER A 6 -12.50 2.21 -18.55
CA SER A 6 -12.20 0.79 -18.32
C SER A 6 -10.89 0.67 -17.54
N VAL A 7 -10.97 0.13 -16.34
CA VAL A 7 -9.82 0.02 -15.41
C VAL A 7 -9.53 -1.42 -15.07
N ALA A 8 -8.30 -1.88 -15.33
CA ALA A 8 -7.83 -3.18 -14.88
C ALA A 8 -7.12 -3.06 -13.53
N VAL A 9 -7.58 -3.79 -12.51
CA VAL A 9 -6.92 -3.86 -11.21
C VAL A 9 -6.19 -5.18 -11.07
N LEU A 10 -4.87 -5.12 -11.09
CA LEU A 10 -3.98 -6.28 -10.95
C LEU A 10 -3.49 -6.37 -9.50
N GLY A 11 -4.05 -7.35 -8.78
CA GLY A 11 -3.85 -7.55 -7.35
C GLY A 11 -5.04 -7.05 -6.52
N THR A 12 -5.78 -8.01 -5.95
CA THR A 12 -6.99 -7.78 -5.13
C THR A 12 -6.75 -8.21 -3.67
N GLY A 13 -5.62 -7.80 -3.12
CA GLY A 13 -5.35 -7.87 -1.67
C GLY A 13 -6.17 -6.83 -0.90
N ILE A 14 -5.83 -6.56 0.36
CA ILE A 14 -6.53 -5.60 1.22
C ILE A 14 -6.78 -4.26 0.51
N MET A 15 -5.72 -3.67 -0.06
CA MET A 15 -5.79 -2.35 -0.69
C MET A 15 -6.43 -2.41 -2.08
N GLY A 16 -5.98 -3.34 -2.94
CA GLY A 16 -6.47 -3.43 -4.32
C GLY A 16 -7.94 -3.79 -4.42
N ALA A 17 -8.46 -4.63 -3.52
CA ALA A 17 -9.90 -4.93 -3.46
C ALA A 17 -10.72 -3.69 -3.07
N ALA A 18 -10.24 -2.90 -2.10
CA ALA A 18 -10.87 -1.64 -1.71
C ALA A 18 -10.87 -0.62 -2.85
N MET A 19 -9.73 -0.49 -3.55
CA MET A 19 -9.62 0.38 -4.73
C MET A 19 -10.59 -0.06 -5.85
N ALA A 20 -10.67 -1.36 -6.15
CA ALA A 20 -11.59 -1.88 -7.17
C ALA A 20 -13.06 -1.55 -6.83
N ARG A 21 -13.47 -1.69 -5.56
CA ARG A 21 -14.81 -1.31 -5.11
C ARG A 21 -15.11 0.18 -5.28
N ASN A 22 -14.12 1.03 -4.96
CA ASN A 22 -14.28 2.47 -5.14
C ASN A 22 -14.43 2.84 -6.61
N LEU A 23 -13.66 2.21 -7.49
CA LEU A 23 -13.77 2.40 -8.93
C LEU A 23 -15.16 1.97 -9.47
N LEU A 24 -15.68 0.82 -9.01
CA LEU A 24 -17.05 0.40 -9.34
C LEU A 24 -18.09 1.41 -8.86
N ARG A 25 -17.97 1.90 -7.61
CA ARG A 25 -18.87 2.92 -7.06
C ARG A 25 -18.81 4.25 -7.81
N ALA A 26 -17.65 4.60 -8.36
CA ALA A 26 -17.48 5.78 -9.21
C ALA A 26 -18.01 5.58 -10.64
N GLY A 27 -18.55 4.40 -10.99
CA GLY A 27 -19.14 4.11 -12.29
C GLY A 27 -18.15 3.65 -13.36
N HIS A 28 -16.92 3.32 -12.99
CA HIS A 28 -15.94 2.76 -13.92
C HIS A 28 -16.25 1.29 -14.25
N LYS A 29 -15.87 0.85 -15.44
CA LYS A 29 -15.85 -0.57 -15.81
C LYS A 29 -14.57 -1.18 -15.26
N VAL A 30 -14.69 -2.10 -14.30
CA VAL A 30 -13.53 -2.66 -13.60
C VAL A 30 -13.33 -4.11 -14.00
N SER A 31 -12.16 -4.45 -14.51
CA SER A 31 -11.71 -5.84 -14.60
C SER A 31 -10.69 -6.12 -13.50
N VAL A 32 -10.73 -7.31 -12.91
CA VAL A 32 -9.91 -7.69 -11.77
C VAL A 32 -9.18 -8.99 -12.02
N TRP A 33 -7.91 -9.01 -11.61
CA TRP A 33 -7.13 -10.24 -11.58
C TRP A 33 -6.33 -10.36 -10.29
N ASN A 34 -6.24 -11.58 -9.79
CA ASN A 34 -5.35 -11.92 -8.68
C ASN A 34 -4.80 -13.34 -8.86
N ARG A 35 -3.57 -13.59 -8.39
CA ARG A 35 -2.94 -14.92 -8.45
C ARG A 35 -3.78 -16.00 -7.74
N ASP A 36 -4.44 -15.62 -6.64
CA ASP A 36 -5.46 -16.42 -5.97
C ASP A 36 -6.85 -15.99 -6.49
N PRO A 37 -7.51 -16.80 -7.32
CA PRO A 37 -8.79 -16.42 -7.93
C PRO A 37 -9.91 -16.19 -6.91
N ALA A 38 -9.88 -16.85 -5.75
CA ALA A 38 -10.89 -16.67 -4.71
C ALA A 38 -10.99 -15.21 -4.23
N LYS A 39 -9.89 -14.46 -4.30
CA LYS A 39 -9.87 -13.03 -3.92
C LYS A 39 -10.59 -12.12 -4.91
N THR A 40 -10.93 -12.60 -6.10
CA THR A 40 -11.70 -11.83 -7.11
C THR A 40 -13.19 -12.10 -7.06
N GLU A 41 -13.61 -13.21 -6.44
CA GLU A 41 -15.03 -13.61 -6.37
C GLU A 41 -15.95 -12.57 -5.73
N PRO A 42 -15.62 -11.98 -4.57
CA PRO A 42 -16.44 -10.94 -3.98
C PRO A 42 -16.62 -9.72 -4.89
N LEU A 43 -15.56 -9.33 -5.60
CA LEU A 43 -15.58 -8.19 -6.52
C LEU A 43 -16.43 -8.48 -7.76
N ALA A 44 -16.40 -9.71 -8.25
CA ALA A 44 -17.26 -10.14 -9.35
C ALA A 44 -18.74 -10.08 -8.97
N ALA A 45 -19.08 -10.48 -7.75
CA ALA A 45 -20.45 -10.36 -7.22
C ALA A 45 -20.90 -8.88 -7.08
N GLU A 46 -19.95 -7.95 -6.96
CA GLU A 46 -20.16 -6.51 -6.89
C GLU A 46 -20.13 -5.81 -8.27
N GLY A 47 -19.94 -6.58 -9.36
CA GLY A 47 -20.02 -6.07 -10.76
C GLY A 47 -18.67 -5.93 -11.47
N ALA A 48 -17.55 -6.36 -10.89
CA ALA A 48 -16.27 -6.41 -11.59
C ALA A 48 -16.22 -7.58 -12.58
N LEU A 49 -15.53 -7.40 -13.70
CA LEU A 49 -15.21 -8.48 -14.64
C LEU A 49 -14.01 -9.26 -14.09
N ARG A 50 -14.21 -10.55 -13.83
CA ARG A 50 -13.14 -11.42 -13.38
C ARG A 50 -12.36 -11.95 -14.57
N ALA A 51 -11.05 -11.70 -14.61
CA ALA A 51 -10.16 -12.19 -15.64
C ALA A 51 -9.41 -13.46 -15.18
N ALA A 52 -9.22 -14.40 -16.10
CA ALA A 52 -8.46 -15.62 -15.85
C ALA A 52 -6.93 -15.38 -15.88
N SER A 53 -6.49 -14.31 -16.55
CA SER A 53 -5.08 -13.95 -16.67
C SER A 53 -4.88 -12.43 -16.59
N PRO A 54 -3.63 -11.95 -16.30
CA PRO A 54 -3.32 -10.54 -16.41
C PRO A 54 -3.56 -9.97 -17.80
N ALA A 55 -3.27 -10.74 -18.86
CA ALA A 55 -3.48 -10.32 -20.25
C ALA A 55 -4.97 -10.05 -20.53
N GLU A 56 -5.85 -10.99 -20.16
CA GLU A 56 -7.30 -10.82 -20.31
C GLU A 56 -7.81 -9.61 -19.52
N ALA A 57 -7.27 -9.39 -18.31
CA ALA A 57 -7.70 -8.26 -17.49
C ALA A 57 -7.48 -6.90 -18.15
N VAL A 58 -6.42 -6.77 -18.96
CA VAL A 58 -5.99 -5.48 -19.53
C VAL A 58 -6.45 -5.25 -20.98
N GLU A 59 -7.06 -6.23 -21.66
CA GLU A 59 -7.42 -6.14 -23.09
C GLU A 59 -8.25 -4.92 -23.45
N ALA A 60 -9.18 -4.52 -22.59
CA ALA A 60 -10.05 -3.38 -22.82
C ALA A 60 -9.70 -2.16 -21.92
N ALA A 61 -8.60 -2.23 -21.15
CA ALA A 61 -8.31 -1.23 -20.16
C ALA A 61 -7.77 0.07 -20.78
N ASP A 62 -8.31 1.20 -20.35
CA ASP A 62 -7.73 2.53 -20.57
C ASP A 62 -6.64 2.81 -19.54
N VAL A 63 -6.80 2.23 -18.33
CA VAL A 63 -5.88 2.35 -17.22
C VAL A 63 -5.66 0.98 -16.57
N VAL A 64 -4.40 0.63 -16.32
CA VAL A 64 -3.99 -0.52 -15.50
C VAL A 64 -3.53 0.00 -14.15
N LEU A 65 -4.11 -0.50 -13.06
CA LEU A 65 -3.70 -0.24 -11.69
C LEU A 65 -3.07 -1.49 -11.09
N THR A 66 -1.80 -1.40 -10.68
CA THR A 66 -1.11 -2.50 -9.99
C THR A 66 -1.04 -2.21 -8.49
N MET A 67 -1.52 -3.17 -7.67
CA MET A 67 -1.42 -3.17 -6.22
C MET A 67 -1.06 -4.57 -5.74
N LEU A 68 0.23 -4.87 -5.82
CA LEU A 68 0.82 -6.20 -5.58
C LEU A 68 1.70 -6.19 -4.33
N TYR A 69 2.51 -7.21 -4.16
CA TYR A 69 3.34 -7.34 -2.95
C TYR A 69 4.64 -6.52 -3.04
N ASP A 70 5.40 -6.65 -4.13
CA ASP A 70 6.71 -6.03 -4.34
C ASP A 70 6.98 -5.73 -5.82
N ALA A 71 8.14 -5.15 -6.12
CA ALA A 71 8.57 -4.81 -7.47
C ALA A 71 8.71 -6.04 -8.38
N ALA A 72 9.17 -7.16 -7.85
CA ALA A 72 9.32 -8.41 -8.61
C ALA A 72 7.96 -8.93 -9.07
N ALA A 73 6.97 -8.93 -8.17
CA ALA A 73 5.59 -9.30 -8.49
C ALA A 73 4.98 -8.35 -9.52
N VAL A 74 5.22 -7.03 -9.39
CA VAL A 74 4.76 -6.03 -10.37
C VAL A 74 5.34 -6.31 -11.74
N ALA A 75 6.66 -6.47 -11.84
CA ALA A 75 7.34 -6.73 -13.11
C ALA A 75 6.89 -8.06 -13.74
N GLN A 76 6.72 -9.11 -12.94
CA GLN A 76 6.23 -10.41 -13.41
C GLN A 76 4.82 -10.30 -13.97
N VAL A 77 3.89 -9.68 -13.25
CA VAL A 77 2.48 -9.57 -13.65
C VAL A 77 2.34 -8.68 -14.87
N MET A 78 3.08 -7.56 -14.97
CA MET A 78 3.04 -6.69 -16.14
C MET A 78 3.61 -7.37 -17.39
N ARG A 79 4.65 -8.22 -17.28
CA ARG A 79 5.11 -9.05 -18.41
C ARG A 79 4.06 -10.08 -18.82
N GLN A 80 3.31 -10.66 -17.89
CA GLN A 80 2.19 -11.56 -18.19
C GLN A 80 1.01 -10.81 -18.82
N ALA A 81 0.83 -9.54 -18.51
CA ALA A 81 -0.19 -8.68 -19.09
C ALA A 81 0.14 -8.23 -20.53
N ALA A 82 1.42 -8.25 -20.90
CA ALA A 82 1.93 -7.70 -22.17
C ALA A 82 1.09 -8.06 -23.42
N PRO A 83 0.63 -9.33 -23.62
CA PRO A 83 -0.16 -9.68 -24.81
C PRO A 83 -1.51 -8.96 -24.93
N GLY A 84 -2.09 -8.51 -23.82
CA GLY A 84 -3.37 -7.77 -23.79
C GLY A 84 -3.22 -6.24 -23.74
N ILE A 85 -2.00 -5.72 -23.56
CA ILE A 85 -1.76 -4.29 -23.45
C ILE A 85 -1.93 -3.59 -24.80
N ARG A 86 -2.65 -2.47 -24.81
CA ARG A 86 -2.75 -1.57 -25.96
C ARG A 86 -1.79 -0.40 -25.80
N ALA A 87 -1.17 0.01 -26.89
CA ALA A 87 -0.29 1.17 -26.88
C ALA A 87 -1.00 2.42 -26.34
N GLY A 88 -0.31 3.16 -25.47
CA GLY A 88 -0.86 4.34 -24.85
C GLY A 88 -1.80 4.07 -23.68
N THR A 89 -1.96 2.82 -23.20
CA THR A 89 -2.65 2.55 -21.93
C THR A 89 -1.87 3.19 -20.77
N ALA A 90 -2.58 3.85 -19.85
CA ALA A 90 -1.94 4.38 -18.64
C ALA A 90 -1.68 3.27 -17.63
N TRP A 91 -0.50 3.28 -17.01
CA TRP A 91 -0.18 2.38 -15.91
C TRP A 91 0.00 3.15 -14.61
N ILE A 92 -0.92 2.98 -13.67
CA ILE A 92 -0.85 3.49 -12.30
C ILE A 92 -0.20 2.40 -11.44
N GLN A 93 1.08 2.62 -11.06
CA GLN A 93 1.83 1.71 -10.20
C GLN A 93 1.69 2.13 -8.74
N SER A 94 0.82 1.45 -7.97
CA SER A 94 0.49 1.80 -6.58
C SER A 94 1.16 0.90 -5.53
N THR A 95 1.86 -0.15 -5.95
CA THR A 95 2.62 -1.03 -5.03
C THR A 95 3.77 -0.27 -4.38
N THR A 96 3.95 -0.41 -3.07
CA THR A 96 5.15 0.09 -2.41
C THR A 96 6.36 -0.75 -2.82
N VAL A 97 7.32 -0.11 -3.47
CA VAL A 97 8.55 -0.73 -4.00
C VAL A 97 9.79 0.02 -3.48
N GLY A 98 10.95 -0.60 -3.62
CA GLY A 98 12.23 0.05 -3.32
C GLY A 98 12.53 1.18 -4.31
N VAL A 99 13.21 2.22 -3.84
CA VAL A 99 13.63 3.34 -4.71
C VAL A 99 14.50 2.83 -5.87
N GLN A 100 15.35 1.86 -5.60
CA GLN A 100 16.24 1.22 -6.59
C GLN A 100 15.48 0.42 -7.66
N ASP A 101 14.24 0.01 -7.41
CA ASP A 101 13.44 -0.79 -8.34
C ASP A 101 12.70 0.09 -9.37
N VAL A 102 12.46 1.36 -9.03
CA VAL A 102 11.64 2.27 -9.83
C VAL A 102 12.16 2.44 -11.26
N PRO A 103 13.48 2.64 -11.51
CA PRO A 103 13.99 2.77 -12.89
C PRO A 103 13.71 1.53 -13.74
N ALA A 104 13.77 0.33 -13.17
CA ALA A 104 13.49 -0.92 -13.89
C ALA A 104 12.00 -1.04 -14.25
N LEU A 105 11.10 -0.61 -13.37
CA LEU A 105 9.66 -0.56 -13.67
C LEU A 105 9.34 0.51 -14.73
N ALA A 106 10.01 1.65 -14.71
CA ALA A 106 9.86 2.67 -15.74
C ALA A 106 10.36 2.20 -17.12
N ALA A 107 11.49 1.48 -17.16
CA ALA A 107 11.97 0.85 -18.37
C ALA A 107 10.97 -0.19 -18.91
N LEU A 108 10.41 -1.04 -18.02
CA LEU A 108 9.38 -2.00 -18.41
C LEU A 108 8.13 -1.31 -18.97
N ALA A 109 7.70 -0.18 -18.40
CA ALA A 109 6.59 0.60 -18.94
C ALA A 109 6.86 1.08 -20.35
N ALA A 110 8.07 1.60 -20.60
CA ALA A 110 8.50 2.04 -21.94
C ALA A 110 8.53 0.89 -22.95
N ASP A 111 9.07 -0.27 -22.55
CA ASP A 111 9.12 -1.48 -23.40
C ASP A 111 7.72 -1.99 -23.76
N LEU A 112 6.74 -1.81 -22.86
CA LEU A 112 5.34 -2.19 -23.07
C LEU A 112 4.50 -1.09 -23.74
N GLY A 113 5.08 0.07 -24.05
CA GLY A 113 4.38 1.22 -24.65
C GLY A 113 3.33 1.84 -23.72
N LEU A 114 3.56 1.81 -22.41
CA LEU A 114 2.67 2.33 -21.38
C LEU A 114 3.08 3.71 -20.91
N ASP A 115 2.09 4.54 -20.60
CA ASP A 115 2.30 5.82 -19.92
C ASP A 115 2.30 5.59 -18.40
N LEU A 116 3.48 5.58 -17.77
CA LEU A 116 3.64 5.28 -16.36
C LEU A 116 3.29 6.47 -15.46
N VAL A 117 2.51 6.20 -14.42
CA VAL A 117 2.36 7.04 -13.22
C VAL A 117 2.76 6.22 -12.01
N GLU A 118 3.83 6.61 -11.34
CA GLU A 118 4.17 6.09 -10.03
C GLU A 118 3.17 6.67 -9.02
N ALA A 119 2.45 5.83 -8.28
CA ALA A 119 1.34 6.29 -7.44
C ALA A 119 1.15 5.45 -6.16
N PRO A 120 2.20 5.26 -5.31
CA PRO A 120 1.99 4.65 -4.02
C PRO A 120 1.03 5.46 -3.16
N VAL A 121 0.34 4.80 -2.24
CA VAL A 121 -0.72 5.40 -1.43
C VAL A 121 -0.36 5.42 0.05
N SER A 122 -0.87 6.42 0.77
CA SER A 122 -0.84 6.49 2.23
C SER A 122 -2.25 6.38 2.78
N GLY A 123 -2.40 5.55 3.79
CA GLY A 123 -3.63 5.11 4.41
C GLY A 123 -3.63 3.59 4.58
N THR A 124 -4.49 3.12 5.48
CA THR A 124 -4.68 1.70 5.76
C THR A 124 -6.03 1.23 5.20
N ARG A 125 -6.50 0.06 5.63
CA ARG A 125 -7.76 -0.54 5.15
C ARG A 125 -8.95 0.42 5.17
N ALA A 126 -9.26 1.03 6.32
CA ALA A 126 -10.46 1.86 6.45
C ALA A 126 -10.46 3.10 5.52
N PRO A 127 -9.39 3.90 5.43
CA PRO A 127 -9.29 4.94 4.40
C PRO A 127 -9.38 4.39 2.97
N ALA A 128 -8.81 3.22 2.70
CA ALA A 128 -8.90 2.61 1.36
C ALA A 128 -10.35 2.23 1.00
N GLU A 129 -11.09 1.61 1.92
CA GLU A 129 -12.49 1.23 1.74
C GLU A 129 -13.41 2.46 1.55
N ALA A 130 -13.05 3.58 2.20
CA ALA A 130 -13.77 4.84 2.10
C ALA A 130 -13.41 5.70 0.88
N GLY A 131 -12.43 5.31 0.03
CA GLY A 131 -11.94 6.16 -1.05
C GLY A 131 -11.20 7.41 -0.57
N GLN A 132 -10.58 7.33 0.60
CA GLN A 132 -9.95 8.46 1.31
C GLN A 132 -8.42 8.30 1.43
N LEU A 133 -7.80 7.60 0.49
CA LEU A 133 -6.35 7.50 0.47
C LEU A 133 -5.70 8.83 0.10
N LEU A 134 -4.49 9.07 0.60
CA LEU A 134 -3.59 10.06 0.02
C LEU A 134 -2.76 9.36 -1.06
N VAL A 135 -2.91 9.76 -2.30
CA VAL A 135 -2.11 9.27 -3.42
C VAL A 135 -0.86 10.13 -3.55
N LEU A 136 0.31 9.50 -3.54
CA LEU A 136 1.59 10.16 -3.79
C LEU A 136 1.96 9.86 -5.24
N ALA A 137 1.86 10.85 -6.13
CA ALA A 137 2.00 10.60 -7.56
C ALA A 137 3.24 11.24 -8.18
N ALA A 138 3.86 10.56 -9.13
CA ALA A 138 4.85 11.14 -10.04
C ALA A 138 4.55 10.68 -11.46
N GLY A 139 4.53 11.64 -12.40
CA GLY A 139 4.23 11.38 -13.81
C GLY A 139 4.11 12.68 -14.60
N PRO A 140 4.24 12.61 -15.94
CA PRO A 140 4.15 13.78 -16.80
C PRO A 140 2.85 14.56 -16.59
N GLU A 141 2.91 15.87 -16.70
CA GLU A 141 1.72 16.72 -16.55
C GLU A 141 0.61 16.34 -17.55
N ALA A 142 1.00 15.98 -18.76
CA ALA A 142 0.08 15.62 -19.84
C ALA A 142 -0.80 14.39 -19.53
N ILE A 143 -0.36 13.45 -18.66
CA ILE A 143 -1.15 12.26 -18.31
C ILE A 143 -2.14 12.52 -17.18
N ARG A 144 -1.92 13.56 -16.37
CA ARG A 144 -2.71 13.83 -15.15
C ARG A 144 -4.20 13.89 -15.39
N PRO A 145 -4.73 14.61 -16.40
CA PRO A 145 -6.18 14.64 -16.66
C PRO A 145 -6.76 13.26 -16.98
N ARG A 146 -5.95 12.38 -17.61
CA ARG A 146 -6.40 11.04 -18.00
C ARG A 146 -6.48 10.08 -16.82
N VAL A 147 -5.60 10.19 -15.84
CA VAL A 147 -5.60 9.32 -14.65
C VAL A 147 -6.38 9.89 -13.48
N ALA A 148 -6.69 11.19 -13.49
CA ALA A 148 -7.42 11.86 -12.41
C ALA A 148 -8.71 11.16 -12.01
N PRO A 149 -9.61 10.72 -12.93
CA PRO A 149 -10.84 10.04 -12.52
C PRO A 149 -10.61 8.76 -11.71
N VAL A 150 -9.51 8.03 -12.00
CA VAL A 150 -9.12 6.82 -11.28
C VAL A 150 -8.53 7.17 -9.91
N LEU A 151 -7.65 8.18 -9.87
CA LEU A 151 -7.01 8.61 -8.62
C LEU A 151 -8.01 9.22 -7.65
N ASP A 152 -8.97 10.01 -8.15
CA ASP A 152 -10.03 10.64 -7.36
C ASP A 152 -11.05 9.62 -6.81
N ALA A 153 -11.26 8.50 -7.53
CA ALA A 153 -12.12 7.43 -7.05
C ALA A 153 -11.51 6.67 -5.86
N ILE A 154 -10.19 6.55 -5.79
CA ILE A 154 -9.49 5.77 -4.74
C ILE A 154 -8.97 6.62 -3.59
N GLY A 155 -8.84 7.93 -3.77
CA GLY A 155 -8.21 8.82 -2.81
C GLY A 155 -8.94 10.14 -2.61
N ALA A 156 -8.80 10.72 -1.41
CA ALA A 156 -9.30 12.05 -1.08
C ALA A 156 -8.46 13.16 -1.72
N ARG A 157 -7.20 12.87 -2.01
CA ARG A 157 -6.25 13.84 -2.57
C ARG A 157 -5.08 13.15 -3.25
N THR A 158 -4.64 13.71 -4.37
CA THR A 158 -3.39 13.34 -5.04
C THR A 158 -2.34 14.43 -4.82
N LEU A 159 -1.18 14.04 -4.28
CA LEU A 159 0.00 14.89 -4.15
C LEU A 159 1.00 14.51 -5.26
N TRP A 160 1.16 15.40 -6.23
CA TRP A 160 2.16 15.23 -7.28
C TRP A 160 3.54 15.62 -6.77
N THR A 161 4.47 14.66 -6.78
CA THR A 161 5.83 14.80 -6.23
C THR A 161 6.88 15.06 -7.31
N GLY A 162 6.53 14.86 -8.59
CA GLY A 162 7.42 15.07 -9.73
C GLY A 162 6.75 14.73 -11.05
N GLU A 163 7.45 15.06 -12.14
CA GLU A 163 6.98 14.82 -13.51
C GLU A 163 7.57 13.56 -14.15
N ASP A 164 8.72 13.11 -13.65
CA ASP A 164 9.40 11.93 -14.15
C ASP A 164 9.24 10.76 -13.17
N PRO A 165 8.42 9.76 -13.51
CA PRO A 165 8.17 8.62 -12.63
C PRO A 165 9.43 7.77 -12.43
N ALA A 166 10.39 7.78 -13.38
CA ALA A 166 11.64 7.01 -13.26
C ALA A 166 12.56 7.52 -12.14
N LYS A 167 12.36 8.76 -11.68
CA LYS A 167 13.14 9.34 -10.58
C LYS A 167 12.72 8.85 -9.19
N GLY A 168 11.58 8.16 -9.07
CA GLY A 168 11.12 7.57 -7.82
C GLY A 168 10.80 8.58 -6.71
N SER A 169 10.35 9.78 -7.04
CA SER A 169 10.04 10.82 -6.04
C SER A 169 8.87 10.41 -5.13
N ALA A 170 7.87 9.72 -5.69
CA ALA A 170 6.75 9.23 -4.92
C ALA A 170 7.14 8.03 -4.04
N ALA A 171 7.95 7.07 -4.55
CA ALA A 171 8.48 5.98 -3.73
C ALA A 171 9.33 6.50 -2.57
N ARG A 172 10.22 7.46 -2.80
CA ARG A 172 11.02 8.08 -1.72
C ARG A 172 10.13 8.67 -0.64
N LEU A 173 9.15 9.48 -1.01
CA LEU A 173 8.22 10.06 -0.03
C LEU A 173 7.41 8.97 0.68
N LYS A 174 6.99 7.92 -0.04
CA LYS A 174 6.28 6.78 0.56
C LYS A 174 7.12 6.07 1.62
N LEU A 175 8.40 5.82 1.37
CA LEU A 175 9.29 5.21 2.36
C LEU A 175 9.49 6.10 3.60
N VAL A 176 9.63 7.43 3.41
CA VAL A 176 9.70 8.38 4.52
C VAL A 176 8.40 8.35 5.36
N VAL A 177 7.23 8.35 4.73
CA VAL A 177 5.95 8.23 5.45
C VAL A 177 5.86 6.89 6.19
N ASN A 178 6.22 5.78 5.53
CA ASN A 178 6.14 4.45 6.15
C ASN A 178 7.15 4.26 7.27
N SER A 179 8.32 4.93 7.25
CA SER A 179 9.26 4.89 8.37
C SER A 179 8.63 5.41 9.66
N TRP A 180 7.88 6.52 9.58
CA TRP A 180 7.12 7.06 10.72
C TRP A 180 5.99 6.12 11.16
N VAL A 181 5.19 5.61 10.21
CA VAL A 181 4.05 4.72 10.50
C VAL A 181 4.52 3.45 11.22
N ILE A 182 5.61 2.83 10.75
CA ILE A 182 6.19 1.62 11.35
C ILE A 182 6.78 1.93 12.72
N ALA A 183 7.54 3.02 12.86
CA ALA A 183 8.11 3.44 14.14
C ALA A 183 7.02 3.67 15.20
N ALA A 184 5.96 4.41 14.85
CA ALA A 184 4.84 4.69 15.76
C ALA A 184 4.11 3.41 16.19
N SER A 185 3.91 2.45 15.28
CA SER A 185 3.28 1.17 15.61
C SER A 185 4.15 0.31 16.53
N ASN A 186 5.46 0.26 16.29
CA ASN A 186 6.40 -0.44 17.16
C ASN A 186 6.44 0.18 18.55
N ALA A 187 6.52 1.53 18.65
CA ALA A 187 6.49 2.24 19.91
C ALA A 187 5.20 1.96 20.70
N ALA A 188 4.03 1.92 20.04
CA ALA A 188 2.78 1.55 20.69
C ALA A 188 2.84 0.16 21.31
N GLY A 189 3.38 -0.82 20.59
CA GLY A 189 3.54 -2.19 21.09
C GLY A 189 4.51 -2.27 22.31
N GLU A 190 5.62 -1.56 22.27
CA GLU A 190 6.59 -1.53 23.38
C GLU A 190 6.01 -0.86 24.62
N VAL A 191 5.28 0.25 24.45
CA VAL A 191 4.63 0.94 25.59
C VAL A 191 3.61 0.03 26.27
N VAL A 192 2.77 -0.68 25.50
CA VAL A 192 1.81 -1.64 26.10
C VAL A 192 2.54 -2.75 26.84
N ALA A 193 3.59 -3.33 26.24
CA ALA A 193 4.36 -4.40 26.87
C ALA A 193 5.02 -3.92 28.16
N LEU A 194 5.61 -2.72 28.18
CA LEU A 194 6.24 -2.11 29.35
C LEU A 194 5.21 -1.82 30.44
N ALA A 195 4.10 -1.19 30.12
CA ALA A 195 3.03 -0.89 31.07
C ALA A 195 2.56 -2.16 31.79
N GLN A 196 2.27 -3.22 31.04
CA GLN A 196 1.85 -4.51 31.60
C GLN A 196 2.94 -5.14 32.47
N ALA A 197 4.22 -5.07 32.07
CA ALA A 197 5.33 -5.61 32.84
C ALA A 197 5.52 -4.89 34.19
N LEU A 198 5.22 -3.59 34.24
CA LEU A 198 5.28 -2.75 35.43
C LEU A 198 3.99 -2.76 36.26
N GLY A 199 2.96 -3.49 35.83
CA GLY A 199 1.65 -3.51 36.51
C GLY A 199 0.86 -2.20 36.36
N VAL A 200 1.16 -1.40 35.33
CA VAL A 200 0.45 -0.17 34.99
C VAL A 200 -0.65 -0.50 33.98
N ASP A 201 -1.87 0.00 34.23
CA ASP A 201 -2.93 -0.07 33.24
C ASP A 201 -2.58 0.78 32.01
N PRO A 202 -2.49 0.20 30.78
CA PRO A 202 -2.23 0.97 29.57
C PRO A 202 -3.22 2.12 29.32
N GLY A 203 -4.46 2.02 29.84
CA GLY A 203 -5.43 3.10 29.80
C GLY A 203 -5.00 4.34 30.58
N GLN A 204 -4.28 4.19 31.69
CA GLN A 204 -3.73 5.32 32.44
C GLN A 204 -2.69 6.07 31.60
N PHE A 205 -1.86 5.37 30.83
CA PHE A 205 -0.92 6.02 29.90
C PHE A 205 -1.66 6.89 28.88
N LEU A 206 -2.72 6.38 28.26
CA LEU A 206 -3.53 7.15 27.30
C LEU A 206 -4.18 8.38 27.97
N ASN A 207 -4.63 8.27 29.22
CA ASN A 207 -5.21 9.38 29.97
C ASN A 207 -4.17 10.49 30.26
N VAL A 208 -2.90 10.12 30.49
CA VAL A 208 -1.81 11.10 30.68
C VAL A 208 -1.54 11.90 29.40
N LEU A 209 -1.71 11.29 28.24
CA LEU A 209 -1.50 11.95 26.94
C LEU A 209 -2.71 12.77 26.46
N ASP A 210 -3.89 12.52 27.03
CA ASP A 210 -5.19 13.00 26.51
C ASP A 210 -5.21 14.52 26.25
N GLY A 211 -5.56 14.89 25.01
CA GLY A 211 -5.59 16.26 24.53
C GLY A 211 -4.23 16.94 24.42
N GLY A 212 -3.15 16.23 24.70
CA GLY A 212 -1.78 16.76 24.60
C GLY A 212 -1.15 16.54 23.20
N PRO A 213 0.05 17.11 22.97
CA PRO A 213 0.72 17.04 21.67
C PRO A 213 1.17 15.61 21.27
N LEU A 214 1.23 14.68 22.22
CA LEU A 214 1.57 13.27 22.01
C LEU A 214 0.34 12.38 21.91
N ASP A 215 -0.86 12.93 22.02
CA ASP A 215 -2.11 12.20 21.86
C ASP A 215 -2.42 11.98 20.37
N LEU A 216 -1.84 10.95 19.81
CA LEU A 216 -1.98 10.62 18.40
C LEU A 216 -3.12 9.63 18.20
N PRO A 217 -4.13 9.93 17.34
CA PRO A 217 -5.21 8.97 17.01
C PRO A 217 -4.68 7.62 16.54
N TYR A 218 -3.56 7.62 15.82
CA TYR A 218 -2.92 6.39 15.35
C TYR A 218 -2.35 5.53 16.49
N LEU A 219 -1.76 6.16 17.51
CA LEU A 219 -1.30 5.47 18.73
C LEU A 219 -2.48 4.78 19.44
N ARG A 220 -3.58 5.52 19.67
CA ARG A 220 -4.79 4.98 20.28
C ARG A 220 -5.35 3.78 19.50
N THR A 221 -5.39 3.89 18.17
CA THR A 221 -5.84 2.79 17.31
C THR A 221 -4.96 1.55 17.47
N LYS A 222 -3.62 1.70 17.44
CA LYS A 222 -2.72 0.54 17.54
C LYS A 222 -2.71 -0.08 18.93
N MET A 223 -2.78 0.73 19.98
CA MET A 223 -2.94 0.22 21.34
C MET A 223 -4.27 -0.51 21.53
N GLY A 224 -5.38 0.04 21.01
CA GLY A 224 -6.69 -0.62 21.03
C GLY A 224 -6.65 -2.00 20.40
N LEU A 225 -6.06 -2.15 19.20
CA LEU A 225 -5.92 -3.45 18.54
C LEU A 225 -5.17 -4.48 19.41
N ILE A 226 -4.15 -4.04 20.16
CA ILE A 226 -3.39 -4.92 21.06
C ILE A 226 -4.22 -5.31 22.29
N LEU A 227 -4.90 -4.35 22.89
CA LEU A 227 -5.62 -4.53 24.16
C LEU A 227 -6.92 -5.33 23.97
N ASP A 228 -7.59 -5.16 22.82
CA ASP A 228 -8.86 -5.81 22.49
C ASP A 228 -8.66 -7.15 21.73
N ASP A 229 -7.41 -7.63 21.58
CA ASP A 229 -7.05 -8.78 20.75
C ASP A 229 -7.59 -8.69 19.30
N GLY A 230 -7.70 -7.45 18.79
CA GLY A 230 -8.28 -7.10 17.49
C GLY A 230 -7.27 -7.08 16.35
N LEU A 231 -6.23 -7.93 16.38
CA LEU A 231 -5.16 -7.94 15.39
C LEU A 231 -5.57 -8.52 14.03
N GLU A 232 -6.72 -9.17 13.97
CA GLU A 232 -7.32 -9.68 12.74
C GLU A 232 -8.78 -9.21 12.60
N PRO A 233 -9.19 -8.82 11.39
CA PRO A 233 -8.42 -8.76 10.15
C PRO A 233 -7.48 -7.55 10.11
N ALA A 234 -6.24 -7.76 9.63
CA ALA A 234 -5.23 -6.71 9.58
C ALA A 234 -5.66 -5.49 8.77
N SER A 235 -5.32 -4.30 9.26
CA SER A 235 -5.39 -3.06 8.46
C SER A 235 -4.09 -2.80 7.67
N PHE A 236 -2.96 -3.24 8.23
CA PHE A 236 -1.65 -3.27 7.59
C PHE A 236 -0.91 -4.51 8.14
N ALA A 237 -0.83 -5.57 7.33
CA ALA A 237 -0.32 -6.86 7.78
C ALA A 237 1.18 -6.82 8.11
N VAL A 238 1.60 -7.59 9.12
CA VAL A 238 3.01 -7.77 9.54
C VAL A 238 3.91 -8.07 8.34
N ASP A 239 3.52 -9.00 7.46
CA ASP A 239 4.36 -9.38 6.31
C ASP A 239 4.63 -8.20 5.36
N THR A 240 3.61 -7.39 5.09
CA THR A 240 3.75 -6.19 4.25
C THR A 240 4.56 -5.09 4.97
N ALA A 241 4.32 -4.88 6.27
CA ALA A 241 5.06 -3.91 7.07
C ALA A 241 6.54 -4.30 7.21
N ARG A 242 6.83 -5.60 7.36
CA ARG A 242 8.18 -6.16 7.37
C ARG A 242 8.92 -5.85 6.07
N LYS A 243 8.29 -6.15 4.92
CA LYS A 243 8.85 -5.82 3.61
C LYS A 243 9.16 -4.31 3.51
N ASP A 244 8.20 -3.46 3.88
CA ASP A 244 8.38 -2.01 3.81
C ASP A 244 9.48 -1.52 4.77
N ALA A 245 9.64 -2.13 5.95
CA ALA A 245 10.72 -1.82 6.89
C ALA A 245 12.10 -2.13 6.30
N HIS A 246 12.25 -3.28 5.63
CA HIS A 246 13.50 -3.60 4.92
C HIS A 246 13.78 -2.62 3.77
N LEU A 247 12.76 -2.24 2.97
CA LEU A 247 12.93 -1.23 1.92
C LEU A 247 13.41 0.12 2.49
N ILE A 248 12.97 0.49 3.68
CA ILE A 248 13.41 1.73 4.37
C ILE A 248 14.88 1.61 4.79
N VAL A 249 15.27 0.48 5.40
CA VAL A 249 16.66 0.23 5.82
C VAL A 249 17.59 0.24 4.61
N ASP A 250 17.22 -0.45 3.53
CA ASP A 250 17.99 -0.51 2.29
C ASP A 250 18.14 0.87 1.65
N ALA A 251 17.05 1.66 1.60
CA ALA A 251 17.09 3.01 1.07
C ALA A 251 18.00 3.94 1.89
N ALA A 252 17.96 3.83 3.23
CA ALA A 252 18.85 4.59 4.11
C ALA A 252 20.32 4.19 3.92
N ALA A 253 20.61 2.90 3.85
CA ALA A 253 21.96 2.39 3.63
C ALA A 253 22.54 2.84 2.29
N ALA A 254 21.73 2.90 1.22
CA ALA A 254 22.14 3.40 -0.08
C ALA A 254 22.57 4.88 -0.06
N GLU A 255 22.04 5.67 0.87
CA GLU A 255 22.40 7.09 1.09
C GLU A 255 23.45 7.25 2.22
N GLY A 256 24.04 6.16 2.71
CA GLY A 256 25.04 6.17 3.77
C GLY A 256 24.48 6.49 5.16
N LEU A 257 23.17 6.37 5.37
CA LEU A 257 22.52 6.61 6.66
C LEU A 257 22.32 5.30 7.42
N LYS A 258 22.51 5.35 8.73
CA LYS A 258 22.15 4.29 9.67
C LYS A 258 20.93 4.73 10.49
N LEU A 259 19.84 4.00 10.37
CA LEU A 259 18.60 4.27 11.09
C LEU A 259 18.34 3.17 12.13
N ASP A 260 18.98 3.29 13.33
CA ASP A 260 18.90 2.27 14.38
C ASP A 260 17.45 1.90 14.74
N GLY A 261 16.54 2.89 14.79
CA GLY A 261 15.12 2.64 15.06
C GLY A 261 14.42 1.85 13.96
N ALA A 262 14.76 2.09 12.68
CA ALA A 262 14.19 1.35 11.55
C ALA A 262 14.72 -0.10 11.50
N GLU A 263 16.02 -0.30 11.75
CA GLU A 263 16.64 -1.64 11.86
C GLU A 263 15.99 -2.45 12.99
N ALA A 264 15.83 -1.82 14.18
CA ALA A 264 15.16 -2.46 15.31
C ALA A 264 13.69 -2.81 14.98
N ALA A 265 12.97 -1.92 14.32
CA ALA A 265 11.59 -2.17 13.91
C ALA A 265 11.48 -3.32 12.88
N ALA A 266 12.36 -3.37 11.89
CA ALA A 266 12.43 -4.47 10.94
C ALA A 266 12.68 -5.81 11.64
N ALA A 267 13.69 -5.89 12.51
CA ALA A 267 14.02 -7.09 13.27
C ALA A 267 12.86 -7.55 14.20
N ARG A 268 12.06 -6.63 14.74
CA ARG A 268 10.86 -6.97 15.53
C ARG A 268 9.78 -7.58 14.65
N LEU A 269 9.54 -7.01 13.47
CA LEU A 269 8.57 -7.54 12.51
C LEU A 269 9.00 -8.91 11.96
N ASP A 270 10.29 -9.13 11.74
CA ASP A 270 10.84 -10.45 11.37
C ASP A 270 10.50 -11.50 12.45
N ARG A 271 10.82 -11.21 13.73
CA ARG A 271 10.51 -12.14 14.84
C ARG A 271 9.03 -12.47 14.93
N VAL A 272 8.16 -11.48 14.76
CA VAL A 272 6.71 -11.68 14.84
C VAL A 272 6.18 -12.50 13.65
N ALA A 273 6.72 -12.28 12.45
CA ALA A 273 6.41 -13.09 11.29
C ALA A 273 6.82 -14.56 11.49
N ASP A 274 8.02 -14.81 12.06
CA ASP A 274 8.55 -16.15 12.38
C ASP A 274 7.72 -16.86 13.46
N GLN A 275 7.04 -16.11 14.32
CA GLN A 275 6.06 -16.63 15.28
C GLN A 275 4.70 -17.02 14.62
N GLY A 276 4.59 -16.98 13.29
CA GLY A 276 3.37 -17.33 12.55
C GLY A 276 2.33 -16.22 12.47
N ARG A 277 2.66 -14.97 12.84
CA ARG A 277 1.74 -13.83 12.89
C ARG A 277 1.79 -12.92 11.65
N ALA A 278 2.35 -13.40 10.54
CA ALA A 278 2.56 -12.65 9.30
C ALA A 278 1.29 -11.97 8.74
N LYS A 279 0.10 -12.57 9.00
CA LYS A 279 -1.19 -12.07 8.51
C LYS A 279 -1.89 -11.10 9.48
N GLN A 280 -1.43 -11.02 10.73
CA GLN A 280 -1.97 -10.09 11.72
C GLN A 280 -1.57 -8.65 11.41
N ASP A 281 -2.31 -7.69 12.00
CA ASP A 281 -1.92 -6.28 11.92
C ASP A 281 -0.50 -6.07 12.48
N MET A 282 0.25 -5.12 11.94
CA MET A 282 1.62 -4.85 12.38
C MET A 282 1.72 -4.42 13.85
N ALA A 283 0.60 -4.07 14.50
CA ALA A 283 0.54 -3.90 15.95
C ALA A 283 0.91 -5.19 16.70
N ALA A 284 0.85 -6.36 16.04
CA ALA A 284 1.38 -7.62 16.55
C ALA A 284 2.87 -7.58 16.87
N ALA A 285 3.63 -6.54 16.42
CA ALA A 285 5.00 -6.27 16.86
C ALA A 285 5.13 -6.18 18.39
N TYR A 286 4.04 -5.92 19.12
CA TYR A 286 3.93 -6.08 20.56
C TYR A 286 4.44 -7.44 21.06
N HIS A 287 4.15 -8.53 20.36
CA HIS A 287 4.59 -9.88 20.72
C HIS A 287 6.10 -10.09 20.61
N ALA A 288 6.82 -9.24 19.88
CA ALA A 288 8.27 -9.29 19.82
C ALA A 288 8.96 -8.89 21.16
N SER A 289 8.20 -8.33 22.10
CA SER A 289 8.69 -7.96 23.46
C SER A 289 8.43 -9.07 24.49
N ARG A 290 7.95 -10.25 24.09
CA ARG A 290 7.56 -11.35 24.99
C ARG A 290 8.17 -12.68 24.61
#